data_7bb475a72ac0040642bad785f7c105bc
#
_entry.id   7bb475a72ac0040642bad785f7c105bc
#
_cell.length_a   1.000
_cell.length_b   1.000
_cell.length_c   1.000
_cell.angle_alpha   90.00
_cell.angle_beta   90.00
_cell.angle_gamma   90.00
#
_symmetry.space_group_name_H-M   'P 1'
#
loop_
_entity.id
_entity.type
_entity.pdbx_description
1 polymer ?
#
loop_
_entity_poly.entity_id
_entity_poly.type
_entity_poly.pdbx_seq_one_letter_code
_entity_poly.pdbx_strand_id
1 'polypeptide(L)'
;MTDVPPSSYPYVPLPDRGPLRFPGGARVAMIFTINMEYWEMARPGQKEPLFPGGPATIPHALPGDVADFANWTWREYGQRVGIWRVMEVFDRAGIAPSCTMNGLLAMERRRIVDAVKERGWELVPHNWAQNDLLTYYAHDPAGERAVIRRTLDAYEKIVGRPAKAWLSSAIRGTRETPAFLKEFGLVAYCDYLNDDQPYLISTINGPIVCVPYSNDVNDFNMFARGSLTTRDGVDMLKLCFDQLYAEGAETGRIMNLGLHPHVIGQPHRIAALRDFIDYAKAASNVWFPTREEIAEWYLAHHAEHIPPR
;
A
#
# COMPACT_ATOMS: atom_id res chain seq x y z
N MET A 1 -5.18 23.19 -23.62
CA MET A 1 -4.06 23.02 -22.69
C MET A 1 -4.65 22.40 -21.46
N THR A 2 -4.30 21.15 -21.19
CA THR A 2 -4.66 20.55 -19.90
C THR A 2 -3.85 21.30 -18.84
N ASP A 3 -4.52 22.06 -17.97
CA ASP A 3 -3.88 22.62 -16.78
C ASP A 3 -3.31 21.45 -15.97
N VAL A 4 -2.03 21.17 -16.19
CA VAL A 4 -1.28 20.36 -15.25
C VAL A 4 -1.28 21.17 -13.97
N PRO A 5 -1.92 20.68 -12.89
CA PRO A 5 -1.94 21.42 -11.65
C PRO A 5 -0.50 21.70 -11.22
N PRO A 6 -0.22 22.86 -10.64
CA PRO A 6 1.08 23.08 -10.04
C PRO A 6 1.37 21.87 -9.15
N SER A 7 2.50 21.21 -9.40
CA SER A 7 2.90 20.04 -8.65
C SER A 7 2.86 20.40 -7.16
N SER A 8 2.16 19.62 -6.38
CA SER A 8 2.05 19.79 -4.93
C SER A 8 3.36 19.46 -4.20
N TYR A 9 4.40 19.10 -4.92
CA TYR A 9 5.74 18.82 -4.42
C TYR A 9 6.81 19.34 -5.39
N PRO A 10 8.01 19.68 -4.89
CA PRO A 10 9.10 20.14 -5.75
C PRO A 10 9.66 18.99 -6.60
N TYR A 11 9.99 19.27 -7.86
CA TYR A 11 10.83 18.37 -8.63
C TYR A 11 12.28 18.58 -8.19
N VAL A 12 12.82 17.60 -7.45
CA VAL A 12 14.22 17.55 -7.04
C VAL A 12 14.76 16.18 -7.45
N PRO A 13 15.55 16.09 -8.53
CA PRO A 13 16.13 14.80 -8.96
C PRO A 13 17.13 14.29 -7.93
N LEU A 14 17.30 12.98 -7.91
CA LEU A 14 18.09 12.27 -6.91
C LEU A 14 19.51 12.86 -6.68
N PRO A 15 20.29 13.27 -7.71
CA PRO A 15 21.61 13.84 -7.51
C PRO A 15 21.63 15.20 -6.79
N ASP A 16 20.51 15.90 -6.76
CA ASP A 16 20.39 17.24 -6.18
C ASP A 16 19.87 17.21 -4.73
N ARG A 17 19.67 16.02 -4.17
CA ARG A 17 19.15 15.81 -2.81
C ARG A 17 20.29 15.69 -1.80
N GLY A 18 20.03 16.15 -0.57
CA GLY A 18 20.86 15.81 0.56
C GLY A 18 20.82 14.32 0.90
N PRO A 19 21.81 13.81 1.63
CA PRO A 19 21.85 12.40 2.00
C PRO A 19 20.72 12.06 2.99
N LEU A 20 19.95 11.01 2.70
CA LEU A 20 18.96 10.48 3.60
C LEU A 20 19.60 9.40 4.49
N ARG A 21 19.52 9.57 5.82
CA ARG A 21 20.13 8.65 6.79
C ARG A 21 19.07 8.06 7.71
N PHE A 22 18.59 6.86 7.40
CA PHE A 22 17.58 6.17 8.22
C PHE A 22 18.08 5.81 9.61
N PRO A 23 17.19 5.55 10.58
CA PRO A 23 17.55 5.13 11.93
C PRO A 23 18.54 3.96 11.93
N GLY A 24 19.50 3.98 12.86
CA GLY A 24 20.49 2.91 12.98
C GLY A 24 21.46 2.78 11.78
N GLY A 25 21.50 3.77 10.89
CA GLY A 25 22.32 3.70 9.67
C GLY A 25 21.78 2.72 8.63
N ALA A 26 20.47 2.46 8.66
CA ALA A 26 19.86 1.55 7.69
C ALA A 26 19.99 2.08 6.27
N ARG A 27 20.34 1.18 5.36
CA ARG A 27 20.47 1.44 3.92
C ARG A 27 19.13 1.36 3.21
N VAL A 28 18.29 0.40 3.64
CA VAL A 28 16.95 0.18 3.10
C VAL A 28 15.93 0.21 4.21
N ALA A 29 14.88 1.00 4.02
CA ALA A 29 13.62 0.89 4.76
C ALA A 29 12.71 -0.08 3.97
N MET A 30 12.59 -1.32 4.46
CA MET A 30 11.81 -2.38 3.82
C MET A 30 10.39 -2.40 4.35
N ILE A 31 9.43 -1.99 3.54
CA ILE A 31 8.00 -1.98 3.87
C ILE A 31 7.33 -3.19 3.24
N PHE A 32 6.65 -3.99 4.04
CA PHE A 32 5.71 -4.99 3.55
C PHE A 32 4.29 -4.46 3.67
N THR A 33 3.57 -4.43 2.54
CA THR A 33 2.18 -3.97 2.47
C THR A 33 1.26 -5.14 2.22
N ILE A 34 0.49 -5.53 3.21
CA ILE A 34 -0.52 -6.57 3.06
C ILE A 34 -1.83 -5.91 2.66
N ASN A 35 -2.22 -6.05 1.40
CA ASN A 35 -3.46 -5.48 0.87
C ASN A 35 -4.64 -6.40 1.20
N MET A 36 -5.34 -6.08 2.29
CA MET A 36 -6.58 -6.76 2.66
C MET A 36 -7.76 -6.03 2.05
N GLU A 37 -8.31 -6.63 1.01
CA GLU A 37 -9.31 -6.03 0.15
C GLU A 37 -10.68 -6.69 0.31
N TYR A 38 -11.74 -5.87 0.28
CA TYR A 38 -13.13 -6.29 0.18
C TYR A 38 -13.77 -5.69 -1.06
N TRP A 39 -14.23 -6.56 -1.94
CA TRP A 39 -14.89 -6.19 -3.18
C TRP A 39 -16.39 -6.37 -3.02
N GLU A 40 -17.17 -5.33 -3.27
CA GLU A 40 -18.60 -5.43 -3.34
C GLU A 40 -18.99 -6.16 -4.64
N MET A 41 -19.84 -7.18 -4.55
CA MET A 41 -20.19 -8.03 -5.70
C MET A 41 -21.11 -7.31 -6.69
N ALA A 42 -22.02 -6.47 -6.22
CA ALA A 42 -22.93 -5.72 -7.04
C ALA A 42 -23.29 -4.38 -6.43
N ARG A 43 -23.31 -3.35 -7.26
CA ARG A 43 -23.93 -2.07 -6.93
C ARG A 43 -25.13 -1.87 -7.84
N PRO A 44 -26.32 -1.53 -7.30
CA PRO A 44 -27.48 -1.22 -8.13
C PRO A 44 -27.15 -0.12 -9.15
N GLY A 45 -27.48 -0.35 -10.42
CA GLY A 45 -27.25 0.61 -11.50
C GLY A 45 -25.85 0.66 -12.09
N GLN A 46 -24.92 -0.15 -11.63
CA GLN A 46 -23.57 -0.22 -12.21
C GLN A 46 -23.60 -0.93 -13.57
N LYS A 47 -23.03 -0.25 -14.59
CA LYS A 47 -22.95 -0.79 -15.97
C LYS A 47 -21.57 -1.40 -16.28
N GLU A 48 -20.56 -1.06 -15.50
CA GLU A 48 -19.19 -1.54 -15.70
C GLU A 48 -18.95 -2.83 -14.91
N PRO A 49 -18.07 -3.72 -15.39
CA PRO A 49 -17.68 -4.91 -14.64
C PRO A 49 -17.13 -4.54 -13.24
N LEU A 50 -17.63 -5.19 -12.21
CA LEU A 50 -17.21 -4.96 -10.82
C LEU A 50 -15.74 -5.28 -10.55
N PHE A 51 -15.17 -6.15 -11.37
CA PHE A 51 -13.81 -6.65 -11.20
C PHE A 51 -12.99 -6.46 -12.48
N PRO A 52 -12.67 -5.20 -12.86
CA PRO A 52 -11.77 -4.96 -13.97
C PRO A 52 -10.41 -5.61 -13.66
N GLY A 53 -9.92 -6.44 -14.56
CA GLY A 53 -8.60 -7.07 -14.45
C GLY A 53 -8.55 -8.26 -13.48
N GLY A 54 -9.44 -9.22 -13.64
CA GLY A 54 -9.30 -10.56 -13.05
C GLY A 54 -7.97 -11.20 -13.49
N PRO A 55 -7.51 -12.25 -12.80
CA PRO A 55 -6.31 -12.97 -13.20
C PRO A 55 -6.49 -13.53 -14.61
N ALA A 56 -5.38 -13.71 -15.34
CA ALA A 56 -5.40 -14.31 -16.68
C ALA A 56 -6.06 -15.72 -16.71
N THR A 57 -6.16 -16.35 -15.53
CA THR A 57 -6.84 -17.64 -15.31
C THR A 57 -8.36 -17.55 -15.32
N ILE A 58 -8.94 -16.34 -15.28
CA ILE A 58 -10.39 -16.08 -15.40
C ILE A 58 -10.59 -15.11 -16.58
N PRO A 59 -10.57 -15.61 -17.82
CA PRO A 59 -10.26 -14.79 -18.99
C PRO A 59 -11.41 -13.96 -19.55
N HIS A 60 -12.65 -14.14 -19.10
CA HIS A 60 -13.79 -13.49 -19.72
C HIS A 60 -14.42 -12.44 -18.80
N ALA A 61 -14.46 -11.17 -19.26
CA ALA A 61 -15.26 -10.15 -18.63
C ALA A 61 -16.77 -10.50 -18.79
N LEU A 62 -17.50 -10.45 -17.69
CA LEU A 62 -18.94 -10.60 -17.68
C LEU A 62 -19.63 -9.25 -17.84
N PRO A 63 -20.89 -9.20 -18.36
CA PRO A 63 -21.70 -7.99 -18.32
C PRO A 63 -21.77 -7.41 -16.91
N GLY A 64 -21.90 -6.08 -16.79
CA GLY A 64 -21.86 -5.39 -15.49
C GLY A 64 -22.98 -5.74 -14.50
N ASP A 65 -24.07 -6.29 -14.99
CA ASP A 65 -25.22 -6.76 -14.20
C ASP A 65 -25.15 -8.25 -13.81
N VAL A 66 -24.08 -8.93 -14.26
CA VAL A 66 -23.86 -10.35 -13.94
C VAL A 66 -22.79 -10.48 -12.88
N ALA A 67 -23.14 -11.16 -11.77
CA ALA A 67 -22.21 -11.41 -10.68
C ALA A 67 -21.10 -12.38 -11.09
N ASP A 68 -19.84 -11.92 -10.99
CA ASP A 68 -18.66 -12.73 -11.27
C ASP A 68 -18.19 -13.49 -10.03
N PHE A 69 -18.85 -14.62 -9.77
CA PHE A 69 -18.55 -15.48 -8.62
C PHE A 69 -17.12 -16.05 -8.68
N ALA A 70 -16.57 -16.30 -9.87
CA ALA A 70 -15.22 -16.82 -10.01
C ALA A 70 -14.20 -15.80 -9.50
N ASN A 71 -14.29 -14.54 -9.95
CA ASN A 71 -13.45 -13.46 -9.46
C ASN A 71 -13.67 -13.14 -7.98
N TRP A 72 -14.92 -13.13 -7.55
CA TRP A 72 -15.25 -12.83 -6.16
C TRP A 72 -14.70 -13.89 -5.20
N THR A 73 -14.93 -15.17 -5.46
CA THR A 73 -14.44 -16.29 -4.63
C THR A 73 -12.93 -16.42 -4.66
N TRP A 74 -12.28 -16.10 -5.80
CA TRP A 74 -10.82 -16.04 -5.88
C TRP A 74 -10.24 -14.99 -4.92
N ARG A 75 -10.85 -13.81 -4.84
CA ARG A 75 -10.43 -12.76 -3.88
C ARG A 75 -10.77 -13.12 -2.45
N GLU A 76 -11.94 -13.73 -2.23
CA GLU A 76 -12.36 -14.21 -0.90
C GLU A 76 -11.40 -15.27 -0.34
N TYR A 77 -10.72 -16.04 -1.20
CA TYR A 77 -9.67 -16.96 -0.79
C TYR A 77 -8.60 -16.25 0.06
N GLY A 78 -8.25 -15.02 -0.27
CA GLY A 78 -7.32 -14.21 0.52
C GLY A 78 -7.80 -13.99 1.96
N GLN A 79 -9.10 -13.74 2.14
CA GLN A 79 -9.70 -13.52 3.45
C GLN A 79 -9.89 -14.82 4.23
N ARG A 80 -10.19 -15.93 3.55
CA ARG A 80 -10.50 -17.22 4.18
C ARG A 80 -9.27 -18.05 4.52
N VAL A 81 -8.26 -18.00 3.67
CA VAL A 81 -7.08 -18.89 3.74
C VAL A 81 -5.78 -18.13 3.63
N GLY A 82 -5.63 -17.27 2.61
CA GLY A 82 -4.35 -16.66 2.25
C GLY A 82 -3.74 -15.81 3.37
N ILE A 83 -4.55 -14.99 4.02
CA ILE A 83 -4.07 -14.10 5.10
C ILE A 83 -3.45 -14.88 6.27
N TRP A 84 -4.00 -16.04 6.61
CA TRP A 84 -3.50 -16.84 7.74
C TRP A 84 -2.12 -17.44 7.43
N ARG A 85 -1.87 -17.84 6.19
CA ARG A 85 -0.52 -18.25 5.75
C ARG A 85 0.48 -17.09 5.76
N VAL A 86 0.02 -15.91 5.31
CA VAL A 86 0.85 -14.69 5.33
C VAL A 86 1.20 -14.34 6.78
N MET A 87 0.23 -14.35 7.69
CA MET A 87 0.47 -14.11 9.12
C MET A 87 1.52 -15.07 9.70
N GLU A 88 1.42 -16.35 9.37
CA GLU A 88 2.38 -17.36 9.86
C GLU A 88 3.82 -17.06 9.41
N VAL A 89 4.01 -16.58 8.18
CA VAL A 89 5.33 -16.18 7.67
C VAL A 89 5.89 -14.99 8.44
N PHE A 90 5.09 -13.95 8.66
CA PHE A 90 5.52 -12.77 9.41
C PHE A 90 5.71 -13.06 10.91
N ASP A 91 4.88 -13.91 11.50
CA ASP A 91 5.05 -14.38 12.90
C ASP A 91 6.41 -15.06 13.08
N ARG A 92 6.80 -15.95 12.16
CA ARG A 92 8.11 -16.62 12.16
C ARG A 92 9.27 -15.67 11.93
N ALA A 93 9.05 -14.66 11.10
CA ALA A 93 10.06 -13.64 10.82
C ALA A 93 10.24 -12.63 11.95
N GLY A 94 9.26 -12.48 12.83
CA GLY A 94 9.26 -11.43 13.86
C GLY A 94 9.15 -10.02 13.29
N ILE A 95 8.45 -9.87 12.16
CA ILE A 95 8.21 -8.57 11.49
C ILE A 95 6.72 -8.24 11.57
N ALA A 96 6.40 -7.01 11.95
CA ALA A 96 5.05 -6.48 11.90
C ALA A 96 4.87 -5.61 10.63
N PRO A 97 4.20 -6.12 9.58
CA PRO A 97 3.98 -5.37 8.34
C PRO A 97 2.87 -4.33 8.48
N SER A 98 2.74 -3.46 7.48
CA SER A 98 1.56 -2.62 7.31
C SER A 98 0.45 -3.40 6.59
N CYS A 99 -0.74 -3.44 7.18
CA CYS A 99 -1.92 -4.08 6.61
C CYS A 99 -2.92 -3.01 6.17
N THR A 100 -3.11 -2.84 4.87
CA THR A 100 -4.18 -1.98 4.36
C THR A 100 -5.52 -2.70 4.48
N MET A 101 -6.58 -1.94 4.78
CA MET A 101 -7.88 -2.53 5.04
C MET A 101 -9.00 -1.59 4.63
N ASN A 102 -9.88 -2.07 3.75
CA ASN A 102 -11.10 -1.35 3.44
C ASN A 102 -12.00 -1.23 4.68
N GLY A 103 -12.71 -0.11 4.80
CA GLY A 103 -13.65 0.10 5.90
C GLY A 103 -14.71 -1.01 5.99
N LEU A 104 -15.23 -1.45 4.84
CA LEU A 104 -16.22 -2.53 4.77
C LEU A 104 -15.63 -3.88 5.21
N LEU A 105 -14.39 -4.20 4.80
CA LEU A 105 -13.72 -5.42 5.27
C LEU A 105 -13.56 -5.41 6.79
N ALA A 106 -13.19 -4.27 7.34
CA ALA A 106 -13.01 -4.13 8.78
C ALA A 106 -14.30 -4.40 9.56
N MET A 107 -15.44 -4.08 9.00
CA MET A 107 -16.75 -4.36 9.61
C MET A 107 -17.19 -5.82 9.43
N GLU A 108 -17.00 -6.36 8.22
CA GLU A 108 -17.53 -7.68 7.83
C GLU A 108 -16.61 -8.85 8.22
N ARG A 109 -15.33 -8.60 8.43
CA ARG A 109 -14.30 -9.62 8.68
C ARG A 109 -13.55 -9.38 9.99
N ARG A 110 -14.29 -9.15 11.07
CA ARG A 110 -13.78 -8.80 12.39
C ARG A 110 -12.65 -9.70 12.87
N ARG A 111 -12.76 -11.02 12.63
CA ARG A 111 -11.73 -12.00 13.03
C ARG A 111 -10.35 -11.71 12.42
N ILE A 112 -10.31 -11.17 11.17
CA ILE A 112 -9.04 -10.78 10.52
C ILE A 112 -8.48 -9.55 11.21
N VAL A 113 -9.32 -8.55 11.47
CA VAL A 113 -8.91 -7.32 12.16
C VAL A 113 -8.31 -7.61 13.53
N ASP A 114 -8.98 -8.45 14.30
CA ASP A 114 -8.53 -8.80 15.64
C ASP A 114 -7.17 -9.52 15.56
N ALA A 115 -6.99 -10.45 14.60
CA ALA A 115 -5.73 -11.15 14.40
C ALA A 115 -4.57 -10.22 13.98
N VAL A 116 -4.85 -9.18 13.17
CA VAL A 116 -3.87 -8.15 12.79
C VAL A 116 -3.49 -7.31 14.01
N LYS A 117 -4.47 -6.89 14.81
CA LYS A 117 -4.26 -6.11 16.05
C LYS A 117 -3.47 -6.91 17.10
N GLU A 118 -3.82 -8.19 17.31
CA GLU A 118 -3.12 -9.09 18.24
C GLU A 118 -1.63 -9.22 17.93
N ARG A 119 -1.24 -9.08 16.64
CA ARG A 119 0.14 -9.13 16.16
C ARG A 119 0.86 -7.79 16.19
N GLY A 120 0.18 -6.73 16.56
CA GLY A 120 0.74 -5.37 16.54
C GLY A 120 1.05 -4.85 15.14
N TRP A 121 0.43 -5.39 14.07
CA TRP A 121 0.62 -4.87 12.73
C TRP A 121 0.01 -3.49 12.58
N GLU A 122 0.63 -2.63 11.77
CA GLU A 122 0.03 -1.36 11.39
C GLU A 122 -1.22 -1.60 10.57
N LEU A 123 -2.35 -1.02 10.96
CA LEU A 123 -3.56 -0.96 10.14
C LEU A 123 -3.59 0.36 9.38
N VAL A 124 -3.80 0.30 8.06
CA VAL A 124 -3.86 1.47 7.17
C VAL A 124 -5.20 1.50 6.45
N PRO A 125 -6.01 2.57 6.58
CA PRO A 125 -7.26 2.72 5.83
C PRO A 125 -7.04 2.66 4.32
N HIS A 126 -7.99 2.02 3.59
CA HIS A 126 -7.87 1.72 2.17
C HIS A 126 -9.22 1.88 1.45
N ASN A 127 -9.76 3.07 1.42
CA ASN A 127 -11.13 3.38 0.99
C ASN A 127 -12.21 2.56 1.73
N TRP A 128 -13.48 2.81 1.38
CA TRP A 128 -14.59 2.07 1.97
C TRP A 128 -14.66 0.62 1.46
N ALA A 129 -14.57 0.43 0.15
CA ALA A 129 -14.46 -0.86 -0.52
C ALA A 129 -13.40 -0.78 -1.61
N GLN A 130 -12.87 -1.93 -2.06
CA GLN A 130 -11.79 -1.95 -3.05
C GLN A 130 -12.23 -1.42 -4.42
N ASN A 131 -13.48 -1.62 -4.78
CA ASN A 131 -14.05 -1.10 -6.02
C ASN A 131 -14.79 0.24 -5.86
N ASP A 132 -14.62 0.93 -4.73
CA ASP A 132 -15.06 2.31 -4.50
C ASP A 132 -13.87 3.27 -4.63
N LEU A 133 -13.45 3.52 -5.87
CA LEU A 133 -12.24 4.30 -6.15
C LEU A 133 -12.48 5.78 -5.91
N LEU A 134 -11.54 6.48 -5.27
CA LEU A 134 -11.64 7.93 -5.05
C LEU A 134 -11.70 8.71 -6.38
N THR A 135 -11.06 8.20 -7.43
CA THR A 135 -11.14 8.80 -8.78
C THR A 135 -12.54 8.85 -9.37
N TYR A 136 -13.51 8.07 -8.86
CA TYR A 136 -14.91 8.21 -9.26
C TYR A 136 -15.53 9.54 -8.78
N TYR A 137 -14.92 10.15 -7.78
CA TYR A 137 -15.32 11.44 -7.20
C TYR A 137 -14.47 12.60 -7.72
N ALA A 138 -13.70 12.44 -8.81
CA ALA A 138 -12.81 13.50 -9.32
C ALA A 138 -13.51 14.82 -9.65
N HIS A 139 -14.83 14.80 -9.86
CA HIS A 139 -15.67 15.97 -10.08
C HIS A 139 -16.66 16.23 -8.93
N ASP A 140 -16.51 15.51 -7.82
CA ASP A 140 -17.32 15.64 -6.59
C ASP A 140 -16.40 15.60 -5.34
N PRO A 141 -15.66 16.67 -5.05
CA PRO A 141 -14.76 16.71 -3.89
C PRO A 141 -15.49 16.49 -2.55
N ALA A 142 -16.77 16.87 -2.46
CA ALA A 142 -17.56 16.66 -1.24
C ALA A 142 -17.86 15.17 -1.04
N GLY A 143 -18.19 14.46 -2.11
CA GLY A 143 -18.36 13.00 -2.11
C GLY A 143 -17.07 12.27 -1.75
N GLU A 144 -15.93 12.65 -2.31
CA GLU A 144 -14.62 12.09 -1.97
C GLU A 144 -14.32 12.27 -0.47
N ARG A 145 -14.46 13.50 0.02
CA ARG A 145 -14.25 13.84 1.43
C ARG A 145 -15.15 12.99 2.34
N ALA A 146 -16.41 12.78 1.95
CA ALA A 146 -17.35 11.95 2.72
C ALA A 146 -16.95 10.48 2.76
N VAL A 147 -16.48 9.90 1.66
CA VAL A 147 -15.99 8.50 1.62
C VAL A 147 -14.73 8.34 2.48
N ILE A 148 -13.79 9.28 2.40
CA ILE A 148 -12.59 9.27 3.24
C ILE A 148 -13.01 9.34 4.72
N ARG A 149 -13.86 10.32 5.10
CA ARG A 149 -14.34 10.47 6.49
C ARG A 149 -15.02 9.21 6.99
N ARG A 150 -15.95 8.64 6.24
CA ARG A 150 -16.63 7.39 6.58
C ARG A 150 -15.65 6.24 6.86
N THR A 151 -14.61 6.14 6.03
CA THR A 151 -13.58 5.11 6.19
C THR A 151 -12.77 5.33 7.46
N LEU A 152 -12.37 6.58 7.74
CA LEU A 152 -11.61 6.94 8.94
C LEU A 152 -12.43 6.76 10.23
N ASP A 153 -13.72 7.11 10.22
CA ASP A 153 -14.60 6.93 11.37
C ASP A 153 -14.78 5.43 11.69
N ALA A 154 -14.92 4.59 10.68
CA ALA A 154 -14.95 3.14 10.84
C ALA A 154 -13.61 2.59 11.38
N TYR A 155 -12.49 3.09 10.86
CA TYR A 155 -11.17 2.74 11.32
C TYR A 155 -10.98 3.08 12.80
N GLU A 156 -11.25 4.32 13.19
CA GLU A 156 -11.05 4.79 14.57
C GLU A 156 -11.92 4.00 15.55
N LYS A 157 -13.18 3.74 15.20
CA LYS A 157 -14.08 2.90 16.01
C LYS A 157 -13.53 1.48 16.22
N ILE A 158 -12.84 0.90 15.24
CA ILE A 158 -12.36 -0.47 15.27
C ILE A 158 -10.99 -0.58 15.91
N VAL A 159 -10.08 0.35 15.57
CA VAL A 159 -8.70 0.34 16.03
C VAL A 159 -8.54 1.00 17.41
N GLY A 160 -9.39 1.99 17.71
CA GLY A 160 -9.38 2.73 18.99
C GLY A 160 -8.44 3.94 18.99
N ARG A 161 -7.86 4.29 17.81
CA ARG A 161 -7.06 5.50 17.62
C ARG A 161 -7.24 6.05 16.20
N PRO A 162 -7.00 7.36 15.96
CA PRO A 162 -6.99 7.91 14.63
C PRO A 162 -5.94 7.26 13.73
N ALA A 163 -6.25 7.17 12.44
CA ALA A 163 -5.30 6.73 11.42
C ALA A 163 -4.19 7.77 11.20
N LYS A 164 -2.99 7.32 10.88
CA LYS A 164 -1.84 8.17 10.56
C LYS A 164 -1.40 8.08 9.11
N ALA A 165 -1.62 6.95 8.45
CA ALA A 165 -1.27 6.71 7.06
C ALA A 165 -2.52 6.37 6.24
N TRP A 166 -2.42 6.56 4.92
CA TRP A 166 -3.45 6.21 3.95
C TRP A 166 -2.84 5.66 2.67
N LEU A 167 -3.44 4.60 2.16
CA LEU A 167 -3.20 4.09 0.81
C LEU A 167 -4.57 3.91 0.13
N SER A 168 -4.83 4.61 -0.98
CA SER A 168 -6.11 4.48 -1.68
C SER A 168 -6.23 3.14 -2.38
N SER A 169 -7.45 2.61 -2.47
CA SER A 169 -7.77 1.42 -3.26
C SER A 169 -7.23 1.59 -4.68
N ALA A 170 -6.49 0.58 -5.16
CA ALA A 170 -5.81 0.57 -6.45
C ALA A 170 -4.89 1.79 -6.68
N ILE A 171 -4.40 2.45 -5.62
CA ILE A 171 -3.60 3.69 -5.69
C ILE A 171 -4.30 4.80 -6.51
N ARG A 172 -5.63 4.90 -6.37
CA ARG A 172 -6.49 5.80 -7.16
C ARG A 172 -7.05 6.93 -6.31
N GLY A 173 -6.16 7.74 -5.70
CA GLY A 173 -6.51 9.03 -5.15
C GLY A 173 -6.76 10.08 -6.24
N THR A 174 -7.35 11.22 -5.87
CA THR A 174 -7.52 12.40 -6.71
C THR A 174 -6.47 13.45 -6.36
N ARG A 175 -6.55 14.60 -7.03
CA ARG A 175 -5.74 15.77 -6.69
C ARG A 175 -6.01 16.29 -5.27
N GLU A 176 -7.24 16.14 -4.81
CA GLU A 176 -7.69 16.70 -3.51
C GLU A 176 -7.40 15.76 -2.34
N THR A 177 -7.19 14.45 -2.62
CA THR A 177 -6.98 13.43 -1.60
C THR A 177 -5.94 13.82 -0.53
N PRO A 178 -4.72 14.29 -0.88
CA PRO A 178 -3.72 14.64 0.15
C PRO A 178 -4.19 15.76 1.08
N ALA A 179 -4.95 16.74 0.56
CA ALA A 179 -5.46 17.85 1.35
C ALA A 179 -6.53 17.39 2.34
N PHE A 180 -7.45 16.50 1.93
CA PHE A 180 -8.46 15.92 2.83
C PHE A 180 -7.81 15.04 3.90
N LEU A 181 -6.82 14.24 3.54
CA LEU A 181 -6.10 13.41 4.50
C LEU A 181 -5.40 14.27 5.56
N LYS A 182 -4.74 15.35 5.13
CA LYS A 182 -4.11 16.29 6.04
C LYS A 182 -5.11 17.01 6.94
N GLU A 183 -6.26 17.43 6.40
CA GLU A 183 -7.38 17.99 7.16
C GLU A 183 -7.83 17.04 8.29
N PHE A 184 -7.86 15.76 8.01
CA PHE A 184 -8.25 14.71 8.97
C PHE A 184 -7.13 14.26 9.89
N GLY A 185 -5.96 14.90 9.85
CA GLY A 185 -4.86 14.68 10.80
C GLY A 185 -3.92 13.53 10.43
N LEU A 186 -3.99 13.01 9.20
CA LEU A 186 -3.04 12.02 8.73
C LEU A 186 -1.67 12.66 8.44
N VAL A 187 -0.62 11.86 8.54
CA VAL A 187 0.77 12.30 8.34
C VAL A 187 1.41 11.64 7.12
N ALA A 188 0.89 10.52 6.65
CA ALA A 188 1.41 9.78 5.50
C ALA A 188 0.35 9.57 4.40
N TYR A 189 0.75 9.81 3.15
CA TYR A 189 0.03 9.47 1.93
C TYR A 189 0.90 8.56 1.05
N CYS A 190 0.35 7.45 0.54
CA CYS A 190 1.16 6.38 0.00
C CYS A 190 0.84 5.99 -1.46
N ASP A 191 0.05 6.79 -2.20
CA ASP A 191 -0.39 6.41 -3.56
C ASP A 191 0.65 6.67 -4.66
N TYR A 192 1.67 7.53 -4.40
CA TYR A 192 2.58 7.93 -5.46
C TYR A 192 3.69 6.89 -5.70
N LEU A 193 4.08 6.77 -6.99
CA LEU A 193 4.98 5.73 -7.50
C LEU A 193 6.29 6.31 -8.07
N ASN A 194 6.57 7.55 -7.74
CA ASN A 194 7.56 8.35 -8.48
C ASN A 194 8.90 8.48 -7.75
N ASP A 195 9.10 7.74 -6.65
CA ASP A 195 10.31 7.87 -5.87
C ASP A 195 10.65 6.61 -5.05
N ASP A 196 11.93 6.47 -4.68
CA ASP A 196 12.45 5.48 -3.73
C ASP A 196 12.79 6.12 -2.37
N GLN A 197 12.41 7.36 -2.15
CA GLN A 197 12.64 8.12 -0.92
C GLN A 197 11.38 8.88 -0.50
N PRO A 198 11.15 9.13 0.80
CA PRO A 198 10.03 9.93 1.23
C PRO A 198 10.26 11.41 0.88
N TYR A 199 9.17 12.15 0.69
CA TYR A 199 9.21 13.59 0.48
C TYR A 199 7.92 14.26 0.96
N LEU A 200 7.92 15.60 1.03
CA LEU A 200 6.75 16.37 1.45
C LEU A 200 5.86 16.74 0.26
N ILE A 201 4.57 16.50 0.39
CA ILE A 201 3.51 17.05 -0.45
C ILE A 201 2.93 18.27 0.26
N SER A 202 2.95 19.43 -0.39
CA SER A 202 2.30 20.63 0.10
C SER A 202 0.80 20.56 -0.13
N THR A 203 0.02 20.86 0.89
CA THR A 203 -1.43 20.97 0.80
C THR A 203 -1.91 22.28 1.44
N ILE A 204 -3.16 22.66 1.16
CA ILE A 204 -3.76 23.86 1.78
C ILE A 204 -3.89 23.72 3.31
N ASN A 205 -3.86 22.50 3.84
CA ASN A 205 -3.95 22.18 5.26
C ASN A 205 -2.57 21.92 5.90
N GLY A 206 -1.48 22.21 5.20
CA GLY A 206 -0.11 21.94 5.60
C GLY A 206 0.51 20.71 4.92
N PRO A 207 1.78 20.43 5.16
CA PRO A 207 2.48 19.34 4.48
C PRO A 207 2.05 17.96 4.99
N ILE A 208 2.02 16.99 4.08
CA ILE A 208 1.86 15.55 4.37
C ILE A 208 3.05 14.80 3.74
N VAL A 209 3.53 13.75 4.40
CA VAL A 209 4.63 12.95 3.88
C VAL A 209 4.14 11.98 2.82
N CYS A 210 4.75 12.00 1.65
CA CYS A 210 4.66 10.90 0.72
C CYS A 210 5.59 9.77 1.18
N VAL A 211 5.02 8.59 1.43
CA VAL A 211 5.77 7.34 1.58
C VAL A 211 5.50 6.52 0.31
N PRO A 212 6.41 6.53 -0.67
CA PRO A 212 6.13 5.99 -1.99
C PRO A 212 5.73 4.51 -1.98
N TYR A 213 4.79 4.15 -2.85
CA TYR A 213 4.43 2.77 -3.13
C TYR A 213 5.20 2.27 -4.35
N SER A 214 5.32 0.96 -4.53
CA SER A 214 5.83 0.37 -5.75
C SER A 214 4.78 -0.52 -6.40
N ASN A 215 4.63 -0.36 -7.70
CA ASN A 215 3.77 -1.21 -8.51
C ASN A 215 4.57 -2.30 -9.26
N ASP A 216 5.88 -2.14 -9.34
CA ASP A 216 6.77 -3.09 -10.01
C ASP A 216 7.01 -4.31 -9.11
N VAL A 217 7.37 -4.09 -7.85
CA VAL A 217 7.49 -5.16 -6.84
C VAL A 217 6.17 -5.32 -6.08
N ASN A 218 5.17 -5.86 -6.78
CA ASN A 218 3.82 -6.11 -6.30
C ASN A 218 3.37 -7.49 -6.78
N ASP A 219 2.96 -8.36 -5.87
CA ASP A 219 2.64 -9.75 -6.18
C ASP A 219 1.52 -9.90 -7.21
N PHE A 220 0.56 -8.97 -7.23
CA PHE A 220 -0.52 -8.97 -8.22
C PHE A 220 0.04 -8.76 -9.63
N ASN A 221 0.94 -7.79 -9.80
CA ASN A 221 1.57 -7.52 -11.09
C ASN A 221 2.57 -8.62 -11.47
N MET A 222 3.35 -9.12 -10.51
CA MET A 222 4.34 -10.17 -10.75
C MET A 222 3.69 -11.50 -11.13
N PHE A 223 2.74 -11.97 -10.34
CA PHE A 223 2.22 -13.33 -10.45
C PHE A 223 0.84 -13.43 -11.13
N ALA A 224 -0.06 -12.47 -10.88
CA ALA A 224 -1.41 -12.56 -11.42
C ALA A 224 -1.52 -11.96 -12.83
N ARG A 225 -0.80 -10.88 -13.12
CA ARG A 225 -0.74 -10.25 -14.44
C ARG A 225 0.49 -10.70 -15.25
N GLY A 226 1.67 -10.64 -14.63
CA GLY A 226 2.95 -10.92 -15.28
C GLY A 226 3.25 -12.41 -15.45
N SER A 227 2.48 -13.28 -14.79
CA SER A 227 2.61 -14.75 -14.89
C SER A 227 4.02 -15.29 -14.54
N LEU A 228 4.77 -14.59 -13.68
CA LEU A 228 6.07 -15.05 -13.22
C LEU A 228 5.92 -16.37 -12.45
N THR A 229 6.91 -17.27 -12.59
CA THR A 229 7.03 -18.39 -11.69
C THR A 229 7.39 -17.92 -10.28
N THR A 230 7.17 -18.76 -9.27
CA THR A 230 7.57 -18.43 -7.90
C THR A 230 9.06 -18.12 -7.79
N ARG A 231 9.91 -18.82 -8.53
CA ARG A 231 11.37 -18.58 -8.55
C ARG A 231 11.73 -17.26 -9.20
N ASP A 232 11.20 -16.97 -10.38
CA ASP A 232 11.46 -15.70 -11.08
C ASP A 232 11.02 -14.52 -10.19
N GLY A 233 9.91 -14.66 -9.46
CA GLY A 233 9.46 -13.65 -8.51
C GLY A 233 10.45 -13.43 -7.35
N VAL A 234 11.02 -14.48 -6.79
CA VAL A 234 12.06 -14.37 -5.75
C VAL A 234 13.30 -13.69 -6.30
N ASP A 235 13.75 -14.08 -7.50
CA ASP A 235 14.94 -13.51 -8.13
C ASP A 235 14.74 -12.01 -8.44
N MET A 236 13.56 -11.62 -8.95
CA MET A 236 13.21 -10.23 -9.18
C MET A 236 13.25 -9.40 -7.88
N LEU A 237 12.68 -9.93 -6.80
CA LEU A 237 12.69 -9.25 -5.50
C LEU A 237 14.11 -9.07 -4.95
N LYS A 238 14.96 -10.09 -5.08
CA LYS A 238 16.37 -10.01 -4.66
C LYS A 238 17.16 -8.99 -5.47
N LEU A 239 17.02 -8.99 -6.79
CA LEU A 239 17.69 -8.01 -7.66
C LEU A 239 17.29 -6.57 -7.32
N CYS A 240 15.99 -6.33 -7.09
CA CYS A 240 15.50 -5.03 -6.66
C CYS A 240 16.11 -4.63 -5.30
N PHE A 241 16.07 -5.54 -4.32
CA PHE A 241 16.65 -5.29 -3.00
C PHE A 241 18.15 -5.01 -3.08
N ASP A 242 18.92 -5.78 -3.83
CA ASP A 242 20.38 -5.65 -3.95
C ASP A 242 20.77 -4.30 -4.55
N GLN A 243 20.03 -3.83 -5.57
CA GLN A 243 20.26 -2.52 -6.17
C GLN A 243 20.00 -1.39 -5.15
N LEU A 244 18.82 -1.41 -4.49
CA LEU A 244 18.48 -0.40 -3.49
C LEU A 244 19.40 -0.44 -2.27
N TYR A 245 19.86 -1.63 -1.88
CA TYR A 245 20.79 -1.80 -0.78
C TYR A 245 22.20 -1.27 -1.11
N ALA A 246 22.66 -1.45 -2.34
CA ALA A 246 23.92 -0.89 -2.81
C ALA A 246 23.88 0.65 -2.81
N GLU A 247 22.85 1.23 -3.40
CA GLU A 247 22.62 2.69 -3.43
C GLU A 247 22.40 3.28 -2.03
N GLY A 248 21.76 2.51 -1.14
CA GLY A 248 21.49 2.88 0.24
C GLY A 248 22.75 3.11 1.10
N ALA A 249 23.93 2.69 0.62
CA ALA A 249 25.21 3.03 1.26
C ALA A 249 25.50 4.52 1.23
N GLU A 250 25.07 5.22 0.18
CA GLU A 250 25.24 6.67 0.02
C GLU A 250 24.06 7.44 0.57
N THR A 251 22.84 7.02 0.24
CA THR A 251 21.60 7.67 0.67
C THR A 251 20.47 6.64 0.73
N GLY A 252 19.79 6.58 1.86
CA GLY A 252 18.78 5.56 2.15
C GLY A 252 17.68 5.43 1.09
N ARG A 253 17.20 4.21 0.90
CA ARG A 253 16.14 3.84 -0.06
C ARG A 253 14.95 3.18 0.62
N ILE A 254 13.77 3.36 0.08
CA ILE A 254 12.57 2.61 0.43
C ILE A 254 12.39 1.48 -0.58
N MET A 255 12.17 0.26 -0.09
CA MET A 255 11.59 -0.82 -0.87
C MET A 255 10.23 -1.16 -0.32
N ASN A 256 9.17 -0.99 -1.10
CA ASN A 256 7.80 -1.30 -0.70
C ASN A 256 7.28 -2.49 -1.50
N LEU A 257 7.10 -3.63 -0.85
CA LEU A 257 6.56 -4.85 -1.46
C LEU A 257 5.06 -4.95 -1.19
N GLY A 258 4.27 -4.81 -2.26
CA GLY A 258 2.81 -4.99 -2.23
C GLY A 258 2.43 -6.47 -2.30
N LEU A 259 1.63 -6.93 -1.34
CA LEU A 259 1.22 -8.32 -1.19
C LEU A 259 -0.29 -8.43 -1.05
N HIS A 260 -0.91 -9.31 -1.84
CA HIS A 260 -2.34 -9.59 -1.78
C HIS A 260 -2.55 -11.03 -1.29
N PRO A 261 -3.19 -11.26 -0.15
CA PRO A 261 -3.35 -12.61 0.40
C PRO A 261 -3.99 -13.62 -0.54
N HIS A 262 -4.81 -13.20 -1.50
CA HIS A 262 -5.37 -14.08 -2.52
C HIS A 262 -4.37 -14.44 -3.63
N VAL A 263 -3.25 -13.73 -3.72
CA VAL A 263 -2.16 -13.97 -4.67
C VAL A 263 -1.00 -14.68 -3.99
N ILE A 264 -0.30 -13.99 -3.08
CA ILE A 264 0.88 -14.54 -2.40
C ILE A 264 0.55 -15.67 -1.43
N GLY A 265 -0.65 -15.67 -0.84
CA GLY A 265 -1.10 -16.70 0.10
C GLY A 265 -1.46 -18.04 -0.55
N GLN A 266 -1.29 -18.19 -1.88
CA GLN A 266 -1.43 -19.47 -2.57
C GLN A 266 -0.32 -20.44 -2.17
N PRO A 267 -0.60 -21.77 -2.07
CA PRO A 267 0.36 -22.76 -1.59
C PRO A 267 1.70 -22.75 -2.31
N HIS A 268 1.70 -22.51 -3.62
CA HIS A 268 2.91 -22.49 -4.44
C HIS A 268 3.65 -21.16 -4.41
N ARG A 269 3.01 -20.05 -3.97
CA ARG A 269 3.59 -18.70 -3.96
C ARG A 269 4.09 -18.26 -2.59
N ILE A 270 3.53 -18.80 -1.50
CA ILE A 270 3.91 -18.38 -0.14
C ILE A 270 5.39 -18.59 0.16
N ALA A 271 6.04 -19.55 -0.55
CA ALA A 271 7.46 -19.77 -0.46
C ALA A 271 8.27 -18.53 -0.91
N ALA A 272 7.81 -17.81 -1.95
CA ALA A 272 8.50 -16.61 -2.42
C ALA A 272 8.57 -15.53 -1.33
N LEU A 273 7.48 -15.34 -0.59
CA LEU A 273 7.47 -14.38 0.52
C LEU A 273 8.46 -14.80 1.62
N ARG A 274 8.44 -16.06 2.02
CA ARG A 274 9.34 -16.56 3.05
C ARG A 274 10.81 -16.42 2.64
N ASP A 275 11.16 -16.90 1.44
CA ASP A 275 12.53 -16.93 0.95
C ASP A 275 13.09 -15.50 0.76
N PHE A 276 12.22 -14.54 0.37
CA PHE A 276 12.62 -13.13 0.26
C PHE A 276 12.77 -12.47 1.63
N ILE A 277 11.87 -12.72 2.58
CA ILE A 277 12.01 -12.19 3.95
C ILE A 277 13.31 -12.68 4.59
N ASP A 278 13.61 -13.97 4.47
CA ASP A 278 14.85 -14.55 5.01
C ASP A 278 16.08 -13.90 4.36
N TYR A 279 16.03 -13.64 3.05
CA TYR A 279 17.10 -12.96 2.32
C TYR A 279 17.30 -11.51 2.82
N ALA A 280 16.24 -10.74 2.92
CA ALA A 280 16.31 -9.35 3.36
C ALA A 280 16.76 -9.22 4.83
N LYS A 281 16.35 -10.16 5.69
CA LYS A 281 16.80 -10.20 7.10
C LYS A 281 18.25 -10.61 7.28
N ALA A 282 18.82 -11.37 6.36
CA ALA A 282 20.23 -11.73 6.42
C ALA A 282 21.18 -10.56 6.14
N ALA A 283 20.70 -9.51 5.47
CA ALA A 283 21.45 -8.29 5.25
C ALA A 283 21.49 -7.43 6.52
N SER A 284 22.67 -6.84 6.82
CA SER A 284 22.79 -5.84 7.88
C SER A 284 22.18 -4.51 7.46
N ASN A 285 21.90 -3.64 8.45
CA ASN A 285 21.44 -2.27 8.15
C ASN A 285 20.16 -2.21 7.27
N VAL A 286 19.19 -3.07 7.56
CA VAL A 286 17.84 -3.02 7.02
C VAL A 286 16.88 -2.64 8.13
N TRP A 287 16.07 -1.63 7.88
CA TRP A 287 15.01 -1.21 8.77
C TRP A 287 13.68 -1.74 8.25
N PHE A 288 12.85 -2.32 9.11
CA PHE A 288 11.52 -2.84 8.78
C PHE A 288 10.44 -1.96 9.44
N PRO A 289 10.21 -0.75 8.95
CA PRO A 289 9.28 0.19 9.57
C PRO A 289 7.85 -0.01 9.11
N THR A 290 6.93 0.58 9.88
CA THR A 290 5.59 0.94 9.43
C THR A 290 5.63 2.24 8.61
N ARG A 291 4.53 2.58 7.93
CA ARG A 291 4.39 3.86 7.22
C ARG A 291 4.35 5.05 8.17
N GLU A 292 3.67 4.87 9.32
CA GLU A 292 3.61 5.88 10.37
C GLU A 292 5.02 6.21 10.87
N GLU A 293 5.84 5.20 11.17
CA GLU A 293 7.22 5.39 11.62
C GLU A 293 8.09 6.12 10.60
N ILE A 294 8.00 5.78 9.30
CA ILE A 294 8.74 6.50 8.24
C ILE A 294 8.29 7.96 8.18
N ALA A 295 6.97 8.20 8.19
CA ALA A 295 6.45 9.55 8.05
C ALA A 295 6.82 10.44 9.25
N GLU A 296 6.70 9.93 10.47
CA GLU A 296 7.06 10.67 11.68
C GLU A 296 8.56 10.94 11.73
N TRP A 297 9.37 9.93 11.39
CA TRP A 297 10.81 10.11 11.28
C TRP A 297 11.17 11.16 10.22
N TYR A 298 10.56 11.09 9.04
CA TYR A 298 10.86 12.02 7.96
C TYR A 298 10.44 13.46 8.27
N LEU A 299 9.31 13.66 8.95
CA LEU A 299 8.90 14.99 9.42
C LEU A 299 9.94 15.66 10.32
N ALA A 300 10.70 14.89 11.08
CA ALA A 300 11.77 15.39 11.94
C ALA A 300 13.11 15.61 11.21
N HIS A 301 13.32 15.01 10.02
CA HIS A 301 14.62 14.97 9.35
C HIS A 301 14.61 15.47 7.90
N HIS A 302 13.48 15.94 7.36
CA HIS A 302 13.34 16.30 5.93
C HIS A 302 14.18 17.50 5.49
N ALA A 303 14.51 18.41 6.41
CA ALA A 303 15.11 19.71 6.06
C ALA A 303 16.48 19.60 5.40
N GLU A 304 17.26 18.56 5.73
CA GLU A 304 18.58 18.30 5.14
C GLU A 304 18.51 17.50 3.84
N HIS A 305 17.37 16.82 3.59
CA HIS A 305 17.18 15.95 2.42
C HIS A 305 16.65 16.73 1.21
N ILE A 306 15.48 17.31 1.30
CA ILE A 306 14.87 18.15 0.28
C ILE A 306 14.52 19.48 0.94
N PRO A 307 15.41 20.50 0.86
CA PRO A 307 15.16 21.76 1.52
C PRO A 307 13.90 22.44 0.96
N PRO A 308 13.11 23.10 1.79
CA PRO A 308 11.98 23.91 1.33
C PRO A 308 12.50 25.01 0.39
N ARG A 309 11.80 25.23 -0.71
CA ARG A 309 12.06 26.32 -1.63
C ARG A 309 11.53 27.63 -1.11
#